data_bfad45a0f977abdec32eb0afe2d18c8a
#
_entry.id   bfad45a0f977abdec32eb0afe2d18c8a
#
_cell.length_a   1.000
_cell.length_b   1.000
_cell.length_c   1.000
_cell.angle_alpha   90.00
_cell.angle_beta   90.00
_cell.angle_gamma   90.00
#
_symmetry.space_group_name_H-M   'P 1'
#
loop_
_entity.id
_entity.type
_entity.pdbx_description
1 polymer ?
#
loop_
_entity_poly.entity_id
_entity_poly.type
_entity_poly.pdbx_seq_one_letter_code
_entity_poly.pdbx_strand_id
1 'polypeptide(L)'
;VIKIGNWVESGGSVLFALTLQKDTYVSIIEQKLGITDSDYGNVLVDKIYIDDDFMIGGGRSYQIPDAYDSAWEVSVGETAKVYAWADDEKKVPLIWENSYGKGKFVVDNFGLCEKATRGFFAAAYSLLTDVMVYPVLNGSVFYLDDFPSPVPSGDGTYIKRDYGLSIKE
;
A
#
# COMPACT_ATOMS: atom_id res chain seq x y z
N VAL A 1 10.06 6.71 21.26
CA VAL A 1 9.71 5.30 21.12
C VAL A 1 8.88 4.82 22.32
N ILE A 2 9.38 4.92 23.58
CA ILE A 2 8.66 4.45 24.79
C ILE A 2 7.26 5.08 24.91
N LYS A 3 7.12 6.40 24.68
CA LYS A 3 5.83 7.09 24.73
C LYS A 3 4.82 6.56 23.71
N ILE A 4 5.29 6.19 22.53
CA ILE A 4 4.45 5.58 21.50
C ILE A 4 3.94 4.22 21.98
N GLY A 5 4.83 3.38 22.53
CA GLY A 5 4.43 2.10 23.11
C GLY A 5 3.36 2.24 24.19
N ASN A 6 3.55 3.16 25.13
CA ASN A 6 2.58 3.40 26.22
C ASN A 6 1.24 3.93 25.67
N TRP A 7 1.27 4.74 24.62
CA TRP A 7 0.05 5.24 23.98
C TRP A 7 -0.72 4.11 23.30
N VAL A 8 -0.02 3.22 22.57
CA VAL A 8 -0.66 2.05 21.97
C VAL A 8 -1.20 1.11 23.04
N GLU A 9 -0.44 0.85 24.11
CA GLU A 9 -0.91 0.02 25.23
C GLU A 9 -2.22 0.54 25.84
N SER A 10 -2.44 1.86 25.83
CA SER A 10 -3.66 2.50 26.34
C SER A 10 -4.82 2.51 25.34
N GLY A 11 -4.64 2.06 24.12
CA GLY A 11 -5.69 1.92 23.11
C GLY A 11 -5.45 2.70 21.81
N GLY A 12 -4.26 3.28 21.63
CA GLY A 12 -3.88 3.91 20.37
C GLY A 12 -3.56 2.91 19.28
N SER A 13 -3.67 3.32 18.01
CA SER A 13 -3.24 2.53 16.85
C SER A 13 -2.18 3.28 16.06
N VAL A 14 -1.07 2.63 15.73
CA VAL A 14 0.07 3.24 15.01
C VAL A 14 0.37 2.45 13.75
N LEU A 15 0.52 3.14 12.63
CA LEU A 15 1.06 2.60 11.39
C LEU A 15 2.50 3.09 11.20
N PHE A 16 3.42 2.15 11.09
CA PHE A 16 4.73 2.38 10.49
C PHE A 16 4.59 2.20 8.97
N ALA A 17 4.55 3.31 8.27
CA ALA A 17 4.18 3.38 6.84
C ALA A 17 5.36 3.25 5.88
N LEU A 18 6.54 3.05 6.41
CA LEU A 18 7.77 2.84 5.65
C LEU A 18 8.58 1.71 6.30
N THR A 19 9.34 1.02 5.47
CA THR A 19 10.28 -0.01 5.93
C THR A 19 11.13 0.50 7.09
N LEU A 20 11.04 -0.20 8.19
CA LEU A 20 11.90 0.04 9.34
C LEU A 20 13.29 -0.58 9.08
N GLN A 21 14.25 -0.16 9.87
CA GLN A 21 15.59 -0.75 9.90
C GLN A 21 16.01 -1.00 11.33
N LYS A 22 16.85 -2.01 11.52
CA LYS A 22 17.37 -2.34 12.84
C LYS A 22 18.27 -1.22 13.34
N ASP A 23 17.84 -0.57 14.41
CA ASP A 23 18.61 0.41 15.15
C ASP A 23 18.29 0.35 16.64
N THR A 24 18.98 1.16 17.43
CA THR A 24 18.81 1.21 18.88
C THR A 24 17.37 1.58 19.30
N TYR A 25 16.67 2.38 18.50
CA TYR A 25 15.32 2.84 18.85
C TYR A 25 14.25 1.81 18.44
N VAL A 26 14.42 1.21 17.28
CA VAL A 26 13.50 0.17 16.78
C VAL A 26 13.61 -1.08 17.64
N SER A 27 14.83 -1.47 18.05
CA SER A 27 15.05 -2.64 18.92
C SER A 27 14.30 -2.56 20.27
N ILE A 28 13.96 -1.35 20.76
CA ILE A 28 13.16 -1.19 21.97
C ILE A 28 11.69 -1.63 21.77
N ILE A 29 11.19 -1.59 20.53
CA ILE A 29 9.78 -1.90 20.23
C ILE A 29 9.59 -3.13 19.36
N GLU A 30 10.64 -3.78 18.87
CA GLU A 30 10.52 -4.98 18.01
C GLU A 30 9.51 -5.99 18.54
N GLN A 31 9.62 -6.35 19.80
CA GLN A 31 8.68 -7.30 20.42
C GLN A 31 7.24 -6.78 20.45
N LYS A 32 7.05 -5.47 20.61
CA LYS A 32 5.71 -4.85 20.58
C LYS A 32 5.12 -4.83 19.17
N LEU A 33 6.00 -4.80 18.15
CA LEU A 33 5.62 -4.95 16.75
C LEU A 33 5.33 -6.41 16.36
N GLY A 34 5.55 -7.35 17.26
CA GLY A 34 5.42 -8.78 16.99
C GLY A 34 6.64 -9.40 16.33
N ILE A 35 7.75 -8.65 16.21
CA ILE A 35 9.00 -9.15 15.61
C ILE A 35 9.71 -10.06 16.61
N THR A 36 10.05 -11.26 16.18
CA THR A 36 10.76 -12.27 16.97
C THR A 36 12.22 -12.39 16.59
N ASP A 37 12.53 -12.08 15.35
CA ASP A 37 13.92 -12.06 14.83
C ASP A 37 14.05 -11.01 13.74
N SER A 38 15.23 -10.39 13.66
CA SER A 38 15.50 -9.32 12.69
C SER A 38 16.99 -9.30 12.31
N ASP A 39 17.28 -9.08 11.04
CA ASP A 39 18.62 -8.87 10.51
C ASP A 39 18.92 -7.37 10.32
N TYR A 40 20.17 -7.03 9.98
CA TYR A 40 20.56 -5.67 9.60
C TYR A 40 20.33 -5.38 8.11
N GLY A 41 19.99 -6.41 7.34
CA GLY A 41 19.82 -6.34 5.89
C GLY A 41 18.38 -6.12 5.43
N ASN A 42 18.28 -5.71 4.20
CA ASN A 42 17.03 -5.71 3.45
C ASN A 42 17.03 -6.88 2.46
N VAL A 43 15.85 -7.30 2.08
CA VAL A 43 15.64 -8.34 1.06
C VAL A 43 15.04 -7.75 -0.20
N LEU A 44 15.41 -8.34 -1.33
CA LEU A 44 14.76 -8.10 -2.61
C LEU A 44 13.35 -8.70 -2.58
N VAL A 45 12.36 -7.89 -2.94
CA VAL A 45 10.98 -8.35 -3.09
C VAL A 45 10.56 -8.15 -4.55
N ASP A 46 10.60 -9.20 -5.32
CA ASP A 46 10.19 -9.22 -6.73
C ASP A 46 8.79 -9.80 -6.92
N LYS A 47 8.31 -10.55 -5.94
CA LYS A 47 6.99 -11.17 -5.95
C LYS A 47 6.37 -11.13 -4.56
N ILE A 48 5.11 -10.77 -4.50
CA ILE A 48 4.36 -10.64 -3.25
C ILE A 48 3.14 -11.56 -3.29
N TYR A 49 2.79 -12.14 -2.15
CA TYR A 49 1.49 -12.76 -1.92
C TYR A 49 0.65 -11.84 -1.03
N ILE A 50 -0.61 -11.71 -1.38
CA ILE A 50 -1.60 -10.90 -0.65
C ILE A 50 -2.65 -11.86 -0.10
N ASP A 51 -2.93 -11.78 1.21
CA ASP A 51 -3.97 -12.56 1.85
C ASP A 51 -5.37 -12.19 1.30
N ASP A 52 -6.27 -13.17 1.27
CA ASP A 52 -7.64 -13.03 0.74
C ASP A 52 -8.42 -11.92 1.43
N ASP A 53 -8.24 -11.79 2.75
CA ASP A 53 -9.02 -10.87 3.58
C ASP A 53 -8.44 -9.45 3.63
N PHE A 54 -7.28 -9.22 3.01
CA PHE A 54 -6.57 -7.96 3.17
C PHE A 54 -7.10 -6.83 2.27
N MET A 55 -7.25 -7.11 1.00
CA MET A 55 -7.73 -6.12 0.02
C MET A 55 -8.33 -6.78 -1.21
N ILE A 56 -9.04 -5.98 -2.01
CA ILE A 56 -9.59 -6.45 -3.28
C ILE A 56 -8.47 -6.96 -4.17
N GLY A 57 -8.61 -8.18 -4.65
CA GLY A 57 -7.61 -8.87 -5.43
C GLY A 57 -6.64 -9.72 -4.60
N GLY A 58 -6.88 -9.91 -3.29
CA GLY A 58 -6.15 -10.87 -2.46
C GLY A 58 -6.28 -12.33 -2.91
N GLY A 59 -5.68 -13.22 -2.15
CA GLY A 59 -5.65 -14.67 -2.42
C GLY A 59 -4.71 -15.09 -3.53
N ARG A 60 -3.76 -14.26 -3.92
CA ARG A 60 -2.84 -14.57 -5.01
C ARG A 60 -1.55 -13.76 -4.97
N SER A 61 -0.62 -14.19 -5.81
CA SER A 61 0.68 -13.54 -5.98
C SER A 61 0.69 -12.52 -7.12
N TYR A 62 1.53 -11.52 -6.95
CA TYR A 62 1.79 -10.47 -7.94
C TYR A 62 3.28 -10.27 -8.14
N GLN A 63 3.69 -10.12 -9.40
CA GLN A 63 5.05 -9.73 -9.73
C GLN A 63 5.22 -8.22 -9.56
N ILE A 64 6.31 -7.81 -8.93
CA ILE A 64 6.67 -6.40 -8.78
C ILE A 64 7.58 -5.99 -9.93
N PRO A 65 7.18 -5.04 -10.76
CA PRO A 65 8.07 -4.43 -11.74
C PRO A 65 9.20 -3.68 -11.02
N ASP A 66 10.39 -3.72 -11.57
CA ASP A 66 11.56 -2.97 -11.06
C ASP A 66 11.86 -3.25 -9.58
N ALA A 67 11.87 -4.53 -9.21
CA ALA A 67 12.12 -5.00 -7.85
C ALA A 67 13.49 -4.54 -7.33
N TYR A 68 13.54 -4.21 -6.05
CA TYR A 68 14.77 -3.86 -5.34
C TYR A 68 14.71 -4.28 -3.86
N ASP A 69 15.79 -4.09 -3.11
CA ASP A 69 15.88 -4.40 -1.68
C ASP A 69 14.93 -3.50 -0.88
N SER A 70 13.67 -3.88 -0.85
CA SER A 70 12.57 -3.02 -0.43
C SER A 70 11.97 -3.39 0.93
N ALA A 71 12.31 -4.53 1.51
CA ALA A 71 11.79 -4.97 2.79
C ALA A 71 12.91 -5.29 3.78
N TRP A 72 12.72 -4.92 5.03
CA TRP A 72 13.59 -5.33 6.12
C TRP A 72 13.42 -6.83 6.41
N GLU A 73 14.53 -7.57 6.53
CA GLU A 73 14.52 -9.00 6.81
C GLU A 73 14.16 -9.25 8.27
N VAL A 74 12.91 -9.66 8.49
CA VAL A 74 12.35 -9.94 9.83
C VAL A 74 11.51 -11.19 9.83
N SER A 75 11.37 -11.78 11.03
CA SER A 75 10.38 -12.80 11.33
C SER A 75 9.41 -12.29 12.40
N VAL A 76 8.14 -12.62 12.27
CA VAL A 76 7.11 -12.26 13.25
C VAL A 76 6.57 -13.50 13.97
N GLY A 77 6.12 -13.30 15.20
CA GLY A 77 5.56 -14.36 16.01
C GLY A 77 4.07 -14.61 15.76
N GLU A 78 3.53 -15.62 16.43
CA GLU A 78 2.12 -16.05 16.31
C GLU A 78 1.11 -14.99 16.73
N THR A 79 1.52 -13.96 17.48
CA THR A 79 0.64 -12.86 17.89
C THR A 79 0.42 -11.83 16.78
N ALA A 80 1.29 -11.84 15.77
CA ALA A 80 1.18 -10.95 14.61
C ALA A 80 0.31 -11.60 13.52
N LYS A 81 -0.65 -10.86 13.01
CA LYS A 81 -1.43 -11.27 11.83
C LYS A 81 -0.80 -10.67 10.59
N VAL A 82 -0.28 -11.53 9.71
CA VAL A 82 0.35 -11.13 8.45
C VAL A 82 -0.69 -11.11 7.34
N TYR A 83 -0.70 -10.04 6.57
CA TYR A 83 -1.64 -9.80 5.45
C TYR A 83 -0.97 -9.86 4.08
N ALA A 84 0.34 -9.63 4.02
CA ALA A 84 1.11 -9.77 2.78
C ALA A 84 2.55 -10.17 3.12
N TRP A 85 3.17 -10.95 2.24
CA TRP A 85 4.56 -11.40 2.40
C TRP A 85 5.25 -11.55 1.06
N ALA A 86 6.59 -11.54 1.08
CA ALA A 86 7.39 -11.90 -0.08
C ALA A 86 7.08 -13.34 -0.49
N ASP A 87 6.71 -13.54 -1.76
CA ASP A 87 6.36 -14.88 -2.28
C ASP A 87 7.62 -15.61 -2.78
N ASP A 88 8.51 -15.85 -1.84
CA ASP A 88 9.76 -16.58 -1.99
C ASP A 88 9.94 -17.62 -0.86
N GLU A 89 11.10 -18.24 -0.80
CA GLU A 89 11.41 -19.24 0.21
C GLU A 89 11.43 -18.67 1.64
N LYS A 90 11.82 -17.42 1.82
CA LYS A 90 11.93 -16.76 3.13
C LYS A 90 10.59 -16.29 3.68
N LYS A 91 9.65 -15.96 2.82
CA LYS A 91 8.32 -15.44 3.17
C LYS A 91 8.37 -14.26 4.15
N VAL A 92 9.28 -13.32 3.90
CA VAL A 92 9.42 -12.15 4.76
C VAL A 92 8.09 -11.39 4.82
N PRO A 93 7.57 -11.08 6.02
CA PRO A 93 6.31 -10.35 6.16
C PRO A 93 6.47 -8.91 5.65
N LEU A 94 5.51 -8.48 4.84
CA LEU A 94 5.47 -7.14 4.24
C LEU A 94 4.45 -6.25 4.92
N ILE A 95 3.28 -6.80 5.24
CA ILE A 95 2.23 -6.07 5.97
C ILE A 95 1.69 -6.96 7.08
N TRP A 96 1.74 -6.45 8.30
CA TRP A 96 1.16 -7.16 9.44
C TRP A 96 0.65 -6.21 10.50
N GLU A 97 -0.21 -6.71 11.36
CA GLU A 97 -0.58 -6.05 12.61
C GLU A 97 -0.21 -6.90 13.82
N ASN A 98 0.09 -6.25 14.92
CA ASN A 98 0.27 -6.88 16.22
C ASN A 98 -0.46 -6.12 17.31
N SER A 99 -1.30 -6.81 18.05
CA SER A 99 -2.01 -6.23 19.19
C SER A 99 -1.06 -6.01 20.36
N TYR A 100 -1.13 -4.85 20.99
CA TYR A 100 -0.35 -4.51 22.17
C TYR A 100 -1.18 -3.75 23.19
N GLY A 101 -1.45 -4.36 24.33
CA GLY A 101 -2.36 -3.81 25.32
C GLY A 101 -3.79 -3.70 24.78
N LYS A 102 -4.34 -2.48 24.76
CA LYS A 102 -5.67 -2.19 24.20
C LYS A 102 -5.64 -1.66 22.78
N GLY A 103 -4.46 -1.45 22.23
CA GLY A 103 -4.27 -0.92 20.90
C GLY A 103 -3.49 -1.89 20.01
N LYS A 104 -2.99 -1.38 18.89
CA LYS A 104 -2.24 -2.19 17.93
C LYS A 104 -1.19 -1.40 17.17
N PHE A 105 -0.19 -2.11 16.71
CA PHE A 105 0.75 -1.66 15.71
C PHE A 105 0.42 -2.29 14.37
N VAL A 106 0.47 -1.50 13.33
CA VAL A 106 0.45 -1.96 11.93
C VAL A 106 1.78 -1.57 11.32
N VAL A 107 2.39 -2.50 10.61
CA VAL A 107 3.69 -2.28 9.96
C VAL A 107 3.54 -2.52 8.47
N ASP A 108 3.93 -1.51 7.69
CA ASP A 108 4.17 -1.60 6.26
C ASP A 108 5.69 -1.67 6.05
N ASN A 109 6.16 -2.89 5.87
CA ASN A 109 7.57 -3.22 5.63
C ASN A 109 7.92 -3.24 4.14
N PHE A 110 7.04 -2.68 3.32
CA PHE A 110 7.24 -2.59 1.89
C PHE A 110 7.52 -1.14 1.49
N GLY A 111 8.79 -0.77 1.41
CA GLY A 111 9.29 0.60 1.28
C GLY A 111 8.88 1.38 0.02
N LEU A 112 8.00 0.81 -0.80
CA LEU A 112 7.55 1.38 -2.07
C LEU A 112 6.19 2.07 -1.96
N CYS A 113 6.18 3.39 -2.11
CA CYS A 113 4.94 4.15 -2.26
C CYS A 113 4.84 4.74 -3.68
N GLU A 114 4.87 3.86 -4.68
CA GLU A 114 4.71 4.22 -6.08
C GLU A 114 3.26 4.06 -6.56
N LYS A 115 2.99 4.49 -7.79
CA LYS A 115 1.64 4.36 -8.38
C LYS A 115 1.12 2.92 -8.35
N ALA A 116 2.00 1.94 -8.59
CA ALA A 116 1.65 0.52 -8.61
C ALA A 116 1.43 -0.06 -7.20
N THR A 117 2.11 0.44 -6.18
CA THR A 117 2.17 -0.15 -4.82
C THR A 117 1.43 0.66 -3.75
N ARG A 118 1.04 1.91 -4.04
CA ARG A 118 0.34 2.77 -3.05
C ARG A 118 -0.96 2.18 -2.50
N GLY A 119 -1.53 1.18 -3.18
CA GLY A 119 -2.67 0.42 -2.68
C GLY A 119 -2.38 -0.31 -1.38
N PHE A 120 -1.14 -0.79 -1.18
CA PHE A 120 -0.70 -1.42 0.07
C PHE A 120 -0.75 -0.44 1.23
N PHE A 121 -0.22 0.77 1.04
CA PHE A 121 -0.29 1.81 2.07
C PHE A 121 -1.73 2.11 2.47
N ALA A 122 -2.64 2.26 1.49
CA ALA A 122 -4.04 2.52 1.77
C ALA A 122 -4.71 1.35 2.50
N ALA A 123 -4.40 0.11 2.14
CA ALA A 123 -4.89 -1.08 2.81
C ALA A 123 -4.31 -1.23 4.23
N ALA A 124 -3.00 -0.99 4.42
CA ALA A 124 -2.38 -0.98 5.75
C ALA A 124 -3.00 0.11 6.64
N TYR A 125 -3.26 1.30 6.09
CA TYR A 125 -3.94 2.36 6.82
C TYR A 125 -5.36 1.95 7.27
N SER A 126 -6.08 1.18 6.47
CA SER A 126 -7.42 0.70 6.82
C SER A 126 -7.43 -0.21 8.06
N LEU A 127 -6.32 -0.87 8.37
CA LEU A 127 -6.19 -1.72 9.56
C LEU A 127 -6.16 -0.93 10.88
N LEU A 128 -5.96 0.39 10.84
CA LEU A 128 -5.93 1.21 12.06
C LEU A 128 -7.29 1.39 12.71
N THR A 129 -8.37 1.20 11.96
CA THR A 129 -9.74 1.44 12.40
C THR A 129 -10.62 0.21 12.18
N ASP A 130 -11.62 0.02 13.02
CA ASP A 130 -12.55 -1.10 12.88
C ASP A 130 -13.51 -0.93 11.69
N VAL A 131 -13.70 0.32 11.24
CA VAL A 131 -14.56 0.64 10.09
C VAL A 131 -13.88 1.69 9.23
N MET A 132 -13.78 1.40 7.95
CA MET A 132 -13.27 2.33 6.95
C MET A 132 -14.17 2.32 5.71
N VAL A 133 -14.43 3.51 5.17
CA VAL A 133 -15.15 3.68 3.90
C VAL A 133 -14.16 4.12 2.83
N TYR A 134 -14.06 3.36 1.76
CA TYR A 134 -13.18 3.67 0.63
C TYR A 134 -13.88 3.34 -0.70
N PRO A 135 -13.52 4.02 -1.80
CA PRO A 135 -14.10 3.74 -3.09
C PRO A 135 -13.61 2.37 -3.62
N VAL A 136 -14.54 1.53 -4.01
CA VAL A 136 -14.25 0.19 -4.57
C VAL A 136 -14.01 0.25 -6.08
N LEU A 137 -14.57 1.27 -6.76
CA LEU A 137 -14.42 1.45 -8.19
C LEU A 137 -13.23 2.37 -8.48
N ASN A 138 -12.24 1.82 -9.14
CA ASN A 138 -11.15 2.58 -9.75
C ASN A 138 -11.54 2.89 -11.20
N GLY A 139 -12.49 3.80 -11.38
CA GLY A 139 -13.02 4.20 -12.67
C GLY A 139 -12.60 5.60 -13.04
N SER A 140 -12.35 5.82 -14.32
CA SER A 140 -12.22 7.15 -14.92
C SER A 140 -13.49 7.44 -15.71
N VAL A 141 -14.03 8.64 -15.53
CA VAL A 141 -15.16 9.13 -16.31
C VAL A 141 -14.64 10.24 -17.21
N PHE A 142 -14.85 10.07 -18.50
CA PHE A 142 -14.57 11.12 -19.49
C PHE A 142 -15.87 11.84 -19.79
N TYR A 143 -15.86 13.14 -19.62
CA TYR A 143 -16.93 14.01 -20.08
C TYR A 143 -16.46 14.66 -21.37
N LEU A 144 -17.26 14.49 -22.44
CA LEU A 144 -17.14 15.29 -23.64
C LEU A 144 -18.11 16.45 -23.48
N ASP A 145 -17.56 17.57 -23.02
CA ASP A 145 -18.32 18.81 -22.88
C ASP A 145 -18.42 19.48 -24.25
N ASP A 146 -19.58 20.09 -24.55
CA ASP A 146 -19.85 20.74 -25.82
C ASP A 146 -19.69 19.85 -27.08
N PHE A 147 -19.96 18.56 -26.97
CA PHE A 147 -19.91 17.67 -28.12
C PHE A 147 -21.28 17.04 -28.44
N PRO A 148 -21.72 17.12 -29.72
CA PRO A 148 -21.16 17.93 -30.77
C PRO A 148 -21.39 19.43 -30.49
N SER A 149 -20.42 20.28 -30.84
CA SER A 149 -20.57 21.72 -30.65
C SER A 149 -21.89 22.21 -31.32
N PRO A 150 -22.81 22.81 -30.57
CA PRO A 150 -24.11 23.21 -31.12
C PRO A 150 -24.02 24.40 -32.08
N VAL A 151 -22.84 25.00 -32.19
CA VAL A 151 -22.67 26.20 -33.02
C VAL A 151 -21.51 26.00 -33.98
N PRO A 152 -21.73 25.47 -35.16
CA PRO A 152 -20.76 25.57 -36.23
C PRO A 152 -20.72 27.01 -36.72
N SER A 153 -19.95 27.85 -36.06
CA SER A 153 -19.62 29.14 -36.61
C SER A 153 -18.41 29.00 -37.52
N GLY A 154 -18.64 29.03 -38.81
CA GLY A 154 -17.57 28.96 -39.80
C GLY A 154 -17.60 27.70 -40.66
N ASP A 155 -16.64 27.63 -41.58
CA ASP A 155 -16.53 26.57 -42.58
C ASP A 155 -15.73 25.34 -42.13
N GLY A 156 -15.31 25.30 -40.84
CA GLY A 156 -14.51 24.20 -40.29
C GLY A 156 -13.05 24.21 -40.72
N THR A 157 -12.58 25.25 -41.38
CA THR A 157 -11.21 25.35 -41.89
C THR A 157 -10.15 25.14 -40.80
N TYR A 158 -10.36 25.75 -39.63
CA TYR A 158 -9.43 25.60 -38.50
C TYR A 158 -9.42 24.18 -37.95
N ILE A 159 -10.57 23.53 -37.80
CA ILE A 159 -10.69 22.17 -37.34
C ILE A 159 -9.97 21.21 -38.31
N LYS A 160 -10.19 21.40 -39.61
CA LYS A 160 -9.53 20.61 -40.63
C LYS A 160 -8.01 20.79 -40.62
N ARG A 161 -7.56 22.06 -40.46
CA ARG A 161 -6.12 22.37 -40.38
C ARG A 161 -5.47 21.75 -39.16
N ASP A 162 -6.09 21.90 -37.99
CA ASP A 162 -5.46 21.57 -36.71
C ASP A 162 -5.65 20.09 -36.32
N TYR A 163 -6.74 19.46 -36.76
CA TYR A 163 -7.09 18.09 -36.39
C TYR A 163 -7.31 17.13 -37.58
N GLY A 164 -7.27 17.62 -38.79
CA GLY A 164 -7.49 16.80 -39.97
C GLY A 164 -8.93 16.32 -40.19
N LEU A 165 -9.87 16.82 -39.37
CA LEU A 165 -11.28 16.41 -39.37
C LEU A 165 -12.17 17.45 -40.02
N SER A 166 -13.25 17.04 -40.70
CA SER A 166 -14.30 17.96 -41.17
C SER A 166 -15.44 18.08 -40.16
N ILE A 167 -16.15 19.19 -40.17
CA ILE A 167 -17.34 19.39 -39.29
C ILE A 167 -18.46 18.38 -39.59
N LYS A 168 -18.41 17.73 -40.74
CA LYS A 168 -19.42 16.75 -41.16
C LYS A 168 -19.05 15.31 -40.86
N GLU A 169 -17.85 15.07 -40.40
CA GLU A 169 -17.34 13.79 -39.95
C GLU A 169 -17.29 13.71 -38.42
#